data_65e0c5845f4d90fb000c968449b4b288
#
_entry.id   65e0c5845f4d90fb000c968449b4b288
#
_cell.length_a   1.000
_cell.length_b   1.000
_cell.length_c   1.000
_cell.angle_alpha   90.00
_cell.angle_beta   90.00
_cell.angle_gamma   90.00
#
_symmetry.space_group_name_H-M   'P 1'
#
loop_
_entity.id
_entity.type
_entity.pdbx_description
1 polymer ?
#
loop_
_entity_poly.entity_id
_entity_poly.type
_entity_poly.pdbx_seq_one_letter_code
_entity_poly.pdbx_strand_id
1 'polypeptide(L)'
;MAADVHLWTMDRSGESTAVQKKVLIIDDSPAQVKLMQSLLEKEGYWPVGLSDPNQVEKMIALEHPNVILLDVVMPDRNGFQICRDLKGSAEFNMIPVILVTSKDTASDKYWGEQQGADGYVTKPFTREELIRAVRRFA
;
A
#
# COMPACT_ATOMS: atom_id res chain seq x y z
N MET A 1 21.55 3.96 6.45
CA MET A 1 21.36 3.47 6.51
C MET A 1 20.88 2.97 6.70
N ALA A 2 20.69 2.78 6.48
CA ALA A 2 20.24 2.14 6.70
C ALA A 2 20.04 1.40 6.75
N ALA A 3 19.85 1.30 6.57
CA ALA A 3 19.51 0.58 6.62
C ALA A 3 19.39 -0.14 6.55
N ASP A 4 19.45 -0.35 6.37
CA ASP A 4 19.32 -1.14 6.15
C ASP A 4 19.09 -1.94 6.27
N VAL A 5 18.77 -1.80 6.04
CA VAL A 5 18.54 -2.72 6.16
C VAL A 5 18.89 -3.85 6.68
N HIS A 6 19.33 -4.01 7.14
CA HIS A 6 19.49 -4.98 7.89
C HIS A 6 18.50 -5.96 8.06
N LEU A 7 17.80 -6.19 7.09
CA LEU A 7 16.74 -7.15 7.01
C LEU A 7 17.23 -8.42 6.32
N TRP A 8 18.50 -8.74 6.52
CA TRP A 8 19.11 -9.95 6.00
C TRP A 8 19.09 -11.02 7.06
N THR A 9 18.65 -12.23 6.69
CA THR A 9 18.69 -13.42 7.54
C THR A 9 19.53 -14.50 6.85
N MET A 10 20.00 -15.47 7.62
CA MET A 10 20.73 -16.60 7.09
C MET A 10 19.82 -17.82 7.08
N ASP A 11 19.76 -18.52 5.95
CA ASP A 11 19.06 -19.78 5.88
C ASP A 11 19.96 -20.93 6.34
N ARG A 12 19.46 -22.16 6.28
CA ARG A 12 20.19 -23.34 6.73
C ARG A 12 21.40 -23.67 5.87
N SER A 13 21.43 -23.19 4.64
CA SER A 13 22.57 -23.41 3.74
C SER A 13 23.68 -22.39 3.95
N GLY A 14 23.45 -21.40 4.80
CA GLY A 14 24.40 -20.31 5.04
C GLY A 14 24.23 -19.14 4.10
N GLU A 15 23.21 -19.16 3.26
CA GLU A 15 22.93 -18.05 2.34
C GLU A 15 22.08 -16.99 3.02
N SER A 16 22.42 -15.71 2.78
CA SER A 16 21.60 -14.62 3.30
C SER A 16 20.43 -14.32 2.37
N THR A 17 19.26 -14.05 2.96
CA THR A 17 18.07 -13.65 2.23
C THR A 17 17.52 -12.37 2.83
N ALA A 18 17.11 -11.45 1.97
CA ALA A 18 16.48 -10.22 2.41
C ALA A 18 15.04 -10.50 2.86
N VAL A 19 14.63 -9.88 3.95
CA VAL A 19 13.23 -9.91 4.38
C VAL A 19 12.46 -8.92 3.51
N GLN A 20 11.47 -9.44 2.78
CA GLN A 20 10.65 -8.61 1.90
C GLN A 20 9.62 -7.81 2.70
N LYS A 21 9.44 -6.56 2.32
CA LYS A 21 8.38 -5.71 2.86
C LYS A 21 7.07 -6.04 2.17
N LYS A 22 6.03 -6.20 2.97
CA LYS A 22 4.71 -6.58 2.46
C LYS A 22 3.90 -5.32 2.14
N VAL A 23 3.32 -5.29 0.94
CA VAL A 23 2.49 -4.19 0.46
C VAL A 23 1.09 -4.73 0.18
N LEU A 24 0.09 -4.21 0.85
CA LEU A 24 -1.31 -4.58 0.59
C LEU A 24 -1.89 -3.61 -0.43
N ILE A 25 -2.38 -4.14 -1.54
CA ILE A 25 -2.95 -3.36 -2.64
C ILE A 25 -4.47 -3.54 -2.64
N ILE A 26 -5.21 -2.47 -2.43
CA ILE A 26 -6.66 -2.48 -2.38
C ILE A 26 -7.21 -1.66 -3.55
N ASP A 27 -7.80 -2.35 -4.52
CA ASP A 27 -8.35 -1.74 -5.73
C ASP A 27 -9.38 -2.72 -6.29
N ASP A 28 -10.59 -2.26 -6.58
CA ASP A 28 -11.66 -3.12 -7.07
C ASP A 28 -11.43 -3.63 -8.51
N SER A 29 -10.44 -3.08 -9.20
CA SER A 29 -10.04 -3.54 -10.54
C SER A 29 -8.96 -4.60 -10.43
N PRO A 30 -9.23 -5.88 -10.75
CA PRO A 30 -8.20 -6.92 -10.73
C PRO A 30 -7.02 -6.62 -11.65
N ALA A 31 -7.25 -5.93 -12.77
CA ALA A 31 -6.19 -5.54 -13.69
C ALA A 31 -5.24 -4.53 -13.05
N GLN A 32 -5.77 -3.56 -12.31
CA GLN A 32 -4.95 -2.58 -11.58
C GLN A 32 -4.16 -3.25 -10.46
N VAL A 33 -4.77 -4.17 -9.73
CA VAL A 33 -4.08 -4.95 -8.70
C VAL A 33 -2.91 -5.71 -9.30
N LYS A 34 -3.12 -6.41 -10.42
CA LYS A 34 -2.06 -7.18 -11.09
C LYS A 34 -0.93 -6.30 -11.60
N LEU A 35 -1.27 -5.14 -12.14
CA LEU A 35 -0.26 -4.18 -12.61
C LEU A 35 0.65 -3.76 -11.45
N MET A 36 0.06 -3.33 -10.35
CA MET A 36 0.83 -2.88 -9.19
C MET A 36 1.61 -4.02 -8.55
N GLN A 37 1.02 -5.21 -8.46
CA GLN A 37 1.74 -6.40 -7.97
C GLN A 37 2.99 -6.67 -8.81
N SER A 38 2.86 -6.66 -10.12
CA SER A 38 3.97 -6.92 -11.03
C SER A 38 5.11 -5.92 -10.85
N LEU A 39 4.76 -4.63 -10.75
CA LEU A 39 5.76 -3.57 -10.57
C LEU A 39 6.49 -3.71 -9.23
N LEU A 40 5.76 -4.02 -8.17
CA LEU A 40 6.32 -4.15 -6.83
C LEU A 40 7.19 -5.40 -6.67
N GLU A 41 6.77 -6.52 -7.27
CA GLU A 41 7.56 -7.76 -7.24
C GLU A 41 8.93 -7.55 -7.85
N LYS A 42 9.00 -6.84 -8.96
CA LYS A 42 10.28 -6.55 -9.63
C LYS A 42 11.23 -5.71 -8.78
N GLU A 43 10.70 -4.98 -7.81
CA GLU A 43 11.50 -4.15 -6.90
C GLU A 43 11.77 -4.85 -5.55
N GLY A 44 11.42 -6.12 -5.44
CA GLY A 44 11.72 -6.91 -4.25
C GLY A 44 10.71 -6.83 -3.13
N TYR A 45 9.54 -6.25 -3.39
CA TYR A 45 8.46 -6.22 -2.40
C TYR A 45 7.61 -7.48 -2.48
N TRP A 46 6.83 -7.71 -1.45
CA TRP A 46 5.87 -8.81 -1.38
C TRP A 46 4.46 -8.20 -1.48
N PRO A 47 3.86 -8.13 -2.68
CA PRO A 47 2.56 -7.51 -2.86
C PRO A 47 1.42 -8.50 -2.65
N VAL A 48 0.46 -8.12 -1.84
CA VAL A 48 -0.78 -8.88 -1.60
C VAL A 48 -1.93 -8.05 -2.17
N GLY A 49 -2.74 -8.63 -3.02
CA GLY A 49 -3.85 -7.93 -3.67
C GLY A 49 -5.19 -8.22 -3.01
N LEU A 50 -6.04 -7.21 -2.97
CA LEU A 50 -7.40 -7.31 -2.46
C LEU A 50 -8.32 -6.48 -3.33
N SER A 51 -9.34 -7.09 -3.93
CA SER A 51 -10.30 -6.40 -4.79
C SER A 51 -11.68 -6.19 -4.14
N ASP A 52 -11.87 -6.68 -2.92
CA ASP A 52 -13.12 -6.50 -2.18
C ASP A 52 -12.91 -5.53 -1.02
N PRO A 53 -13.43 -4.29 -1.10
CA PRO A 53 -13.21 -3.29 -0.03
C PRO A 53 -13.83 -3.67 1.31
N ASN A 54 -14.75 -4.64 1.33
CA ASN A 54 -15.38 -5.08 2.57
C ASN A 54 -14.51 -6.02 3.40
N GLN A 55 -13.37 -6.48 2.83
CA GLN A 55 -12.47 -7.41 3.51
C GLN A 55 -11.19 -6.73 4.02
N VAL A 56 -11.13 -5.40 3.99
CA VAL A 56 -9.89 -4.66 4.25
C VAL A 56 -9.33 -4.93 5.64
N GLU A 57 -10.13 -4.73 6.69
CA GLU A 57 -9.64 -4.89 8.07
C GLU A 57 -9.21 -6.34 8.35
N LYS A 58 -9.98 -7.29 7.83
CA LYS A 58 -9.66 -8.71 7.97
C LYS A 58 -8.33 -9.04 7.30
N MET A 59 -8.11 -8.51 6.11
CA MET A 59 -6.88 -8.75 5.36
C MET A 59 -5.68 -8.11 6.05
N ILE A 60 -5.83 -6.90 6.58
CA ILE A 60 -4.75 -6.23 7.32
C ILE A 60 -4.37 -7.03 8.56
N ALA A 61 -5.38 -7.50 9.30
CA ALA A 61 -5.14 -8.29 10.51
C ALA A 61 -4.45 -9.63 10.20
N LEU A 62 -4.74 -10.20 9.02
CA LEU A 62 -4.14 -11.46 8.59
C LEU A 62 -2.73 -11.27 8.06
N GLU A 63 -2.52 -10.25 7.21
CA GLU A 63 -1.29 -10.09 6.46
C GLU A 63 -0.24 -9.20 7.12
N HIS A 64 -0.64 -8.34 8.04
CA HIS A 64 0.27 -7.39 8.72
C HIS A 64 1.16 -6.62 7.73
N PRO A 65 0.57 -5.87 6.78
CA PRO A 65 1.37 -5.18 5.77
C PRO A 65 2.19 -4.05 6.35
N ASN A 66 3.30 -3.73 5.68
CA ASN A 66 4.16 -2.61 6.04
C ASN A 66 3.63 -1.29 5.47
N VAL A 67 2.89 -1.37 4.36
CA VAL A 67 2.28 -0.21 3.71
C VAL A 67 1.04 -0.66 2.95
N ILE A 68 0.06 0.23 2.82
CA ILE A 68 -1.20 -0.03 2.10
C ILE A 68 -1.30 0.93 0.93
N LEU A 69 -1.55 0.37 -0.27
CA LEU A 69 -1.93 1.15 -1.45
C LEU A 69 -3.43 1.01 -1.61
N LEU A 70 -4.15 2.12 -1.68
CA LEU A 70 -5.61 2.12 -1.56
C LEU A 70 -6.22 3.03 -2.62
N ASP A 71 -7.05 2.45 -3.51
CA ASP A 71 -7.83 3.24 -4.44
C ASP A 71 -9.00 3.92 -3.71
N VAL A 72 -9.44 5.03 -4.24
CA VAL A 72 -10.56 5.81 -3.67
C VAL A 72 -11.89 5.36 -4.28
N VAL A 73 -11.96 5.22 -5.60
CA VAL A 73 -13.22 4.96 -6.31
C VAL A 73 -13.50 3.47 -6.34
N MET A 74 -14.28 2.99 -5.39
CA MET A 74 -14.68 1.58 -5.28
C MET A 74 -16.15 1.51 -4.87
N PRO A 75 -16.86 0.41 -5.24
CA PRO A 75 -18.25 0.23 -4.80
C PRO A 75 -18.31 -0.03 -3.29
N ASP A 76 -19.44 0.26 -2.70
CA ASP A 76 -19.81 0.04 -1.29
C ASP A 76 -19.05 0.91 -0.30
N ARG A 77 -17.74 0.99 -0.42
CA ARG A 77 -16.85 1.73 0.49
C ARG A 77 -15.77 2.43 -0.30
N ASN A 78 -15.69 3.75 -0.23
CA ASN A 78 -14.62 4.45 -0.94
C ASN A 78 -13.35 4.51 -0.10
N GLY A 79 -12.22 4.73 -0.77
CA GLY A 79 -10.91 4.72 -0.13
C GLY A 79 -10.69 5.85 0.87
N PHE A 80 -11.33 7.00 0.71
CA PHE A 80 -11.24 8.07 1.71
C PHE A 80 -11.82 7.61 3.04
N GLN A 81 -12.96 6.95 3.01
CA GLN A 81 -13.60 6.43 4.22
C GLN A 81 -12.76 5.32 4.85
N ILE A 82 -12.24 4.41 4.04
CA ILE A 82 -11.37 3.33 4.53
C ILE A 82 -10.14 3.92 5.22
N CYS A 83 -9.50 4.89 4.58
CA CYS A 83 -8.34 5.56 5.14
C CYS A 83 -8.66 6.18 6.51
N ARG A 84 -9.77 6.90 6.59
CA ARG A 84 -10.22 7.52 7.82
C ARG A 84 -10.46 6.48 8.91
N ASP A 85 -11.13 5.36 8.56
CA ASP A 85 -11.41 4.30 9.52
C ASP A 85 -10.13 3.66 10.04
N LEU A 86 -9.16 3.39 9.16
CA LEU A 86 -7.89 2.80 9.55
C LEU A 86 -7.08 3.74 10.44
N LYS A 87 -7.02 5.01 10.08
CA LYS A 87 -6.28 6.01 10.87
C LYS A 87 -6.94 6.32 12.20
N GLY A 88 -8.23 6.08 12.32
CA GLY A 88 -8.96 6.18 13.58
C GLY A 88 -8.89 4.94 14.45
N SER A 89 -8.30 3.86 13.95
CA SER A 89 -8.22 2.58 14.66
C SER A 89 -6.93 2.48 15.46
N ALA A 90 -7.02 2.17 16.74
CA ALA A 90 -5.84 1.95 17.57
C ALA A 90 -5.00 0.78 17.06
N GLU A 91 -5.65 -0.19 16.40
CA GLU A 91 -4.99 -1.38 15.89
C GLU A 91 -4.19 -1.12 14.60
N PHE A 92 -4.69 -0.23 13.71
CA PHE A 92 -4.15 -0.07 12.36
C PHE A 92 -3.56 1.31 12.07
N ASN A 93 -3.68 2.27 12.97
CA ASN A 93 -3.35 3.67 12.66
C ASN A 93 -1.87 3.93 12.34
N MET A 94 -0.99 3.03 12.70
CA MET A 94 0.44 3.19 12.44
C MET A 94 0.88 2.71 11.05
N ILE A 95 0.00 2.00 10.33
CA ILE A 95 0.34 1.50 9.00
C ILE A 95 0.21 2.65 7.99
N PRO A 96 1.27 2.98 7.23
CA PRO A 96 1.19 4.01 6.21
C PRO A 96 0.16 3.65 5.14
N VAL A 97 -0.67 4.62 4.77
CA VAL A 97 -1.68 4.48 3.72
C VAL A 97 -1.36 5.46 2.60
N ILE A 98 -1.15 4.93 1.40
CA ILE A 98 -0.92 5.72 0.19
C ILE A 98 -2.17 5.57 -0.69
N LEU A 99 -2.83 6.66 -0.99
CA LEU A 99 -3.96 6.64 -1.92
C LEU A 99 -3.43 6.60 -3.35
N VAL A 100 -3.96 5.68 -4.17
CA VAL A 100 -3.55 5.49 -5.57
C VAL A 100 -4.81 5.53 -6.41
N THR A 101 -5.10 6.65 -7.05
CA THR A 101 -6.42 6.89 -7.64
C THR A 101 -6.37 7.85 -8.82
N SER A 102 -7.40 7.79 -9.67
CA SER A 102 -7.57 8.74 -10.78
C SER A 102 -8.11 10.11 -10.35
N LYS A 103 -8.49 10.26 -9.08
CA LYS A 103 -8.92 11.57 -8.54
C LYS A 103 -7.68 12.44 -8.36
N ASP A 104 -7.52 13.44 -9.22
CA ASP A 104 -6.27 14.19 -9.34
C ASP A 104 -6.36 15.69 -9.04
N THR A 105 -7.53 16.17 -8.61
CA THR A 105 -7.69 17.60 -8.30
C THR A 105 -6.99 17.96 -6.98
N ALA A 106 -6.67 19.24 -6.83
CA ALA A 106 -6.11 19.75 -5.58
C ALA A 106 -7.05 19.48 -4.41
N SER A 107 -8.37 19.59 -4.63
CA SER A 107 -9.37 19.29 -3.62
C SER A 107 -9.34 17.81 -3.20
N ASP A 108 -9.20 16.91 -4.16
CA ASP A 108 -9.11 15.48 -3.88
C ASP A 108 -7.90 15.16 -3.01
N LYS A 109 -6.75 15.72 -3.35
CA LYS A 109 -5.50 15.50 -2.60
C LYS A 109 -5.59 16.08 -1.20
N TYR A 110 -6.14 17.26 -1.07
CA TYR A 110 -6.37 17.89 0.23
C TYR A 110 -7.29 17.02 1.09
N TRP A 111 -8.40 16.52 0.50
CA TRP A 111 -9.34 15.68 1.22
C TRP A 111 -8.69 14.37 1.69
N GLY A 112 -7.85 13.77 0.84
CA GLY A 112 -7.09 12.58 1.21
C GLY A 112 -6.18 12.81 2.40
N GLU A 113 -5.49 13.95 2.41
CA GLU A 113 -4.64 14.33 3.53
C GLU A 113 -5.45 14.50 4.81
N GLN A 114 -6.64 15.10 4.71
CA GLN A 114 -7.54 15.28 5.86
C GLN A 114 -8.04 13.94 6.43
N GLN A 115 -8.10 12.90 5.60
CA GLN A 115 -8.46 11.55 6.06
C GLN A 115 -7.29 10.83 6.71
N GLY A 116 -6.11 11.42 6.71
CA GLY A 116 -4.93 10.85 7.33
C GLY A 116 -4.02 10.07 6.37
N ALA A 117 -4.22 10.17 5.07
CA ALA A 117 -3.35 9.51 4.10
C ALA A 117 -1.92 10.02 4.23
N ASP A 118 -0.96 9.11 4.12
CA ASP A 118 0.46 9.41 4.22
C ASP A 118 1.07 9.76 2.87
N GLY A 119 0.43 9.34 1.78
CA GLY A 119 0.88 9.63 0.43
C GLY A 119 -0.27 9.59 -0.56
N TYR A 120 -0.01 10.10 -1.77
CA TYR A 120 -1.02 10.19 -2.83
C TYR A 120 -0.35 10.00 -4.18
N VAL A 121 -0.80 9.01 -4.95
CA VAL A 121 -0.30 8.74 -6.31
C VAL A 121 -1.49 8.83 -7.26
N THR A 122 -1.35 9.59 -8.32
CA THR A 122 -2.41 9.79 -9.31
C THR A 122 -2.27 8.80 -10.46
N LYS A 123 -3.37 8.17 -10.86
CA LYS A 123 -3.42 7.32 -12.06
C LYS A 123 -3.71 8.18 -13.29
N PRO A 124 -3.06 7.91 -14.43
CA PRO A 124 -2.00 6.91 -14.61
C PRO A 124 -0.69 7.36 -13.95
N PHE A 125 0.05 6.42 -13.44
CA PHE A 125 1.34 6.68 -12.80
C PHE A 125 2.46 5.98 -13.56
N THR A 126 3.68 6.49 -13.43
CA THR A 126 4.86 5.79 -13.91
C THR A 126 5.30 4.78 -12.84
N ARG A 127 6.07 3.77 -13.27
CA ARG A 127 6.67 2.82 -12.34
C ARG A 127 7.46 3.56 -11.24
N GLU A 128 8.24 4.55 -11.65
CA GLU A 128 9.06 5.34 -10.73
C GLU A 128 8.24 6.08 -9.69
N GLU A 129 7.11 6.64 -10.08
CA GLU A 129 6.22 7.34 -9.16
C GLU A 129 5.66 6.41 -8.10
N LEU A 130 5.19 5.22 -8.51
CA LEU A 130 4.65 4.24 -7.58
C LEU A 130 5.72 3.74 -6.62
N ILE A 131 6.88 3.34 -7.16
CA ILE A 131 7.96 2.78 -6.36
C ILE A 131 8.52 3.82 -5.39
N ARG A 132 8.67 5.07 -5.84
CA ARG A 132 9.14 6.15 -4.96
C ARG A 132 8.20 6.35 -3.78
N ALA A 133 6.89 6.33 -4.03
CA ALA A 133 5.89 6.49 -2.97
C ALA A 133 5.99 5.35 -1.96
N VAL A 134 6.08 4.12 -2.42
CA VAL A 134 6.20 2.94 -1.54
C VAL A 134 7.51 2.96 -0.77
N ARG A 135 8.61 3.24 -1.45
CA ARG A 135 9.95 3.23 -0.84
C ARG A 135 10.08 4.22 0.31
N ARG A 136 9.31 5.29 0.27
CA ARG A 136 9.31 6.30 1.33
C ARG A 136 8.84 5.72 2.67
N PHE A 137 8.01 4.69 2.66
CA PHE A 137 7.40 4.12 3.87
C PHE A 137 7.77 2.65 4.10
N ALA A 138 8.37 2.02 3.14
CA ALA A 138 8.76 0.61 3.23
C ALA A 138 10.13 0.36 2.50
#